data_840ef9bbcfb6fc7d0d27c034333f303c
#
_entry.id   840ef9bbcfb6fc7d0d27c034333f303c
#
_cell.length_a   1.000
_cell.length_b   1.000
_cell.length_c   1.000
_cell.angle_alpha   90.00
_cell.angle_beta   90.00
_cell.angle_gamma   90.00
#
_symmetry.space_group_name_H-M   'P 1'
#
loop_
_entity.id
_entity.type
_entity.pdbx_description
1 polymer ?
#
loop_
_entity_poly.entity_id
_entity_poly.type
_entity_poly.pdbx_seq_one_letter_code
_entity_poly.pdbx_strand_id
1 'polypeptide(L)'
;NYIQPHLPSPKGHGRPRTHDLREILNAVFYVLKSGCQWRLLPHDFPRWPTVYHYFRTWRIDGAWEKINRAIRERLRVRLKRDPQPSAGVVDSQSVKTTAVGGEDRGYDGGKKVKGRKRHLLVDTEGFVLKAKVHSAKVMDHEGIKTLLHRAQERFPRLRHLWLAAGYRGEGKGADWVEKTLGWSVDLVERPRKPAPQEVLEAWAREWAKEGVVVDWQKLLPPKALWCCLVGG
;
A
#
# COMPACT_ATOMS: atom_id res chain seq x y z
N ASN A 1 -2.80 -20.98 14.96
CA ASN A 1 -1.65 -20.28 14.40
C ASN A 1 -1.75 -20.26 12.85
N TYR A 2 -2.21 -19.13 12.28
CA TYR A 2 -2.52 -19.02 10.83
C TYR A 2 -1.30 -18.84 9.95
N ILE A 3 -0.22 -18.32 10.47
CA ILE A 3 0.99 -18.00 9.71
C ILE A 3 1.85 -19.26 9.52
N GLN A 4 1.84 -20.13 10.51
CA GLN A 4 2.72 -21.31 10.55
C GLN A 4 2.64 -22.20 9.29
N PRO A 5 1.46 -22.52 8.72
CA PRO A 5 1.38 -23.34 7.50
C PRO A 5 2.00 -22.68 6.26
N HIS A 6 2.19 -21.37 6.28
CA HIS A 6 2.76 -20.60 5.17
C HIS A 6 4.26 -20.33 5.31
N LEU A 7 4.84 -20.74 6.43
CA LEU A 7 6.29 -20.66 6.64
C LEU A 7 7.00 -21.83 6.01
N PRO A 8 8.21 -21.64 5.48
CA PRO A 8 8.99 -22.73 4.91
C PRO A 8 9.26 -23.84 5.95
N SER A 9 9.08 -25.08 5.54
CA SER A 9 9.42 -26.25 6.34
C SER A 9 10.91 -26.27 6.70
N PRO A 10 11.32 -26.92 7.81
CA PRO A 10 12.73 -27.15 8.09
C PRO A 10 13.39 -27.86 6.92
N LYS A 11 14.62 -27.50 6.60
CA LYS A 11 15.42 -28.28 5.64
C LYS A 11 15.75 -29.62 6.27
N GLY A 12 15.69 -30.69 5.48
CA GLY A 12 16.02 -32.08 5.96
C GLY A 12 17.51 -32.28 6.29
N HIS A 13 18.35 -31.27 6.05
CA HIS A 13 19.79 -31.30 6.31
C HIS A 13 20.26 -29.95 6.88
N GLY A 14 21.41 -29.99 7.54
CA GLY A 14 21.99 -28.79 8.19
C GLY A 14 21.65 -28.71 9.69
N ARG A 15 22.04 -27.59 10.32
CA ARG A 15 21.83 -27.38 11.75
C ARG A 15 20.33 -27.29 12.07
N PRO A 16 19.81 -28.05 13.06
CA PRO A 16 18.42 -27.92 13.50
C PRO A 16 18.04 -26.52 13.94
N ARG A 17 16.77 -26.16 13.78
CA ARG A 17 16.23 -24.90 14.28
C ARG A 17 16.24 -24.91 15.81
N THR A 18 16.82 -23.90 16.40
CA THR A 18 16.91 -23.73 17.86
C THR A 18 15.93 -22.70 18.42
N HIS A 19 15.32 -21.87 17.56
CA HIS A 19 14.40 -20.81 17.97
C HIS A 19 12.97 -21.11 17.49
N ASP A 20 12.00 -20.75 18.31
CA ASP A 20 10.60 -20.77 17.91
C ASP A 20 10.37 -19.74 16.80
N LEU A 21 9.69 -20.17 15.74
CA LEU A 21 9.35 -19.28 14.62
C LEU A 21 8.43 -18.13 15.02
N ARG A 22 7.64 -18.31 16.09
CA ARG A 22 6.80 -17.25 16.64
C ARG A 22 7.65 -16.12 17.23
N GLU A 23 8.71 -16.45 17.97
CA GLU A 23 9.65 -15.45 18.50
C GLU A 23 10.37 -14.71 17.39
N ILE A 24 10.80 -15.43 16.33
CA ILE A 24 11.38 -14.81 15.14
C ILE A 24 10.41 -13.84 14.48
N LEU A 25 9.14 -14.24 14.29
CA LEU A 25 8.12 -13.37 13.72
C LEU A 25 7.86 -12.14 14.59
N ASN A 26 7.74 -12.32 15.91
CA ASN A 26 7.54 -11.21 16.84
C ASN A 26 8.70 -10.22 16.77
N ALA A 27 9.94 -10.70 16.68
CA ALA A 27 11.12 -9.86 16.53
C ALA A 27 11.13 -9.12 15.20
N VAL A 28 10.75 -9.76 14.09
CA VAL A 28 10.62 -9.10 12.78
C VAL A 28 9.55 -8.01 12.84
N PHE A 29 8.38 -8.29 13.39
CA PHE A 29 7.31 -7.30 13.53
C PHE A 29 7.68 -6.15 14.47
N TYR A 30 8.44 -6.43 15.51
CA TYR A 30 8.98 -5.38 16.38
C TYR A 30 9.85 -4.40 15.59
N VAL A 31 10.82 -4.91 14.79
CA VAL A 31 11.68 -4.06 13.95
C VAL A 31 10.86 -3.27 12.93
N LEU A 32 9.89 -3.91 12.27
CA LEU A 32 9.05 -3.25 11.27
C LEU A 32 8.17 -2.15 11.89
N LYS A 33 7.65 -2.36 13.10
CA LYS A 33 6.78 -1.41 13.79
C LYS A 33 7.57 -0.25 14.41
N SER A 34 8.71 -0.55 15.07
CA SER A 34 9.51 0.45 15.76
C SER A 34 10.42 1.24 14.81
N GLY A 35 10.75 0.68 13.64
CA GLY A 35 11.74 1.24 12.71
C GLY A 35 13.18 1.21 13.25
N CYS A 36 13.45 0.47 14.34
CA CYS A 36 14.79 0.39 14.90
C CYS A 36 15.77 -0.33 13.95
N GLN A 37 17.06 -0.05 14.12
CA GLN A 37 18.08 -0.81 13.41
C GLN A 37 18.12 -2.26 13.92
N TRP A 38 18.41 -3.22 13.05
CA TRP A 38 18.52 -4.64 13.42
C TRP A 38 19.44 -4.88 14.63
N ARG A 39 20.53 -4.15 14.71
CA ARG A 39 21.51 -4.24 15.81
C ARG A 39 20.97 -3.76 17.17
N LEU A 40 19.89 -2.96 17.14
CA LEU A 40 19.23 -2.44 18.33
C LEU A 40 18.00 -3.26 18.75
N LEU A 41 17.86 -4.46 18.18
CA LEU A 41 16.81 -5.39 18.61
C LEU A 41 16.99 -5.73 20.10
N PRO A 42 15.95 -5.58 20.96
CA PRO A 42 16.02 -5.91 22.37
C PRO A 42 16.50 -7.35 22.65
N HIS A 43 17.20 -7.54 23.76
CA HIS A 43 17.79 -8.82 24.15
C HIS A 43 16.75 -9.91 24.49
N ASP A 44 15.49 -9.52 24.73
CA ASP A 44 14.36 -10.43 24.97
C ASP A 44 14.03 -11.27 23.73
N PHE A 45 14.46 -10.82 22.55
CA PHE A 45 14.30 -11.53 21.29
C PHE A 45 15.54 -12.37 20.96
N PRO A 46 15.41 -13.35 20.05
CA PRO A 46 16.58 -14.02 19.50
C PRO A 46 17.57 -13.02 18.89
N ARG A 47 18.85 -13.36 18.92
CA ARG A 47 19.93 -12.47 18.44
C ARG A 47 19.64 -11.93 17.06
N TRP A 48 19.84 -10.64 16.86
CA TRP A 48 19.51 -9.92 15.61
C TRP A 48 20.02 -10.60 14.32
N PRO A 49 21.24 -11.21 14.25
CA PRO A 49 21.69 -11.86 13.01
C PRO A 49 20.83 -13.05 12.63
N THR A 50 20.32 -13.78 13.63
CA THR A 50 19.38 -14.89 13.41
C THR A 50 18.07 -14.40 12.88
N VAL A 51 17.47 -13.37 13.50
CA VAL A 51 16.20 -12.77 13.08
C VAL A 51 16.30 -12.21 11.66
N TYR A 52 17.40 -11.47 11.38
CA TYR A 52 17.66 -10.92 10.05
C TYR A 52 17.84 -12.00 8.98
N HIS A 53 18.51 -13.12 9.32
CA HIS A 53 18.66 -14.25 8.42
C HIS A 53 17.29 -14.81 8.00
N TYR A 54 16.38 -15.06 8.95
CA TYR A 54 15.02 -15.51 8.64
C TYR A 54 14.24 -14.48 7.83
N PHE A 55 14.27 -13.21 8.21
CA PHE A 55 13.62 -12.14 7.47
C PHE A 55 14.09 -12.08 6.01
N ARG A 56 15.41 -12.14 5.80
CA ARG A 56 16.01 -12.12 4.45
C ARG A 56 15.64 -13.36 3.65
N THR A 57 15.75 -14.54 4.24
CA THR A 57 15.42 -15.82 3.58
C THR A 57 13.95 -15.83 3.17
N TRP A 58 13.03 -15.51 4.06
CA TRP A 58 11.60 -15.49 3.77
C TRP A 58 11.21 -14.43 2.73
N ARG A 59 12.00 -13.36 2.63
CA ARG A 59 11.84 -12.37 1.54
C ARG A 59 12.24 -12.95 0.20
N ILE A 60 13.36 -13.68 0.14
CA ILE A 60 13.86 -14.30 -1.09
C ILE A 60 12.95 -15.44 -1.55
N ASP A 61 12.49 -16.27 -0.61
CA ASP A 61 11.64 -17.43 -0.88
C ASP A 61 10.17 -17.06 -1.15
N GLY A 62 9.81 -15.78 -1.07
CA GLY A 62 8.45 -15.31 -1.27
C GLY A 62 7.47 -15.71 -0.16
N ALA A 63 7.96 -16.09 1.02
CA ALA A 63 7.10 -16.49 2.14
C ALA A 63 6.24 -15.31 2.64
N TRP A 64 6.77 -14.08 2.63
CA TRP A 64 6.01 -12.89 3.02
C TRP A 64 4.82 -12.63 2.12
N GLU A 65 4.95 -12.85 0.81
CA GLU A 65 3.86 -12.75 -0.16
C GLU A 65 2.80 -13.83 0.06
N LYS A 66 3.21 -15.05 0.38
CA LYS A 66 2.29 -16.17 0.71
C LYS A 66 1.50 -15.86 1.98
N ILE A 67 2.17 -15.39 3.03
CA ILE A 67 1.55 -14.97 4.30
C ILE A 67 0.57 -13.83 4.06
N ASN A 68 0.99 -12.77 3.36
CA ASN A 68 0.13 -11.64 3.04
C ASN A 68 -1.13 -12.10 2.29
N ARG A 69 -0.98 -12.94 1.27
CA ARG A 69 -2.11 -13.49 0.50
C ARG A 69 -3.08 -14.23 1.41
N ALA A 70 -2.59 -15.17 2.21
CA ALA A 70 -3.43 -16.02 3.06
C ALA A 70 -4.21 -15.20 4.09
N ILE A 71 -3.55 -14.22 4.73
CA ILE A 71 -4.19 -13.34 5.71
C ILE A 71 -5.25 -12.46 5.03
N ARG A 72 -4.91 -11.85 3.90
CA ARG A 72 -5.82 -11.00 3.13
C ARG A 72 -7.07 -11.76 2.69
N GLU A 73 -6.90 -12.89 2.02
CA GLU A 73 -8.03 -13.71 1.54
C GLU A 73 -8.96 -14.10 2.68
N ARG A 74 -8.40 -14.50 3.81
CA ARG A 74 -9.20 -14.80 5.01
C ARG A 74 -9.93 -13.59 5.57
N LEU A 75 -9.26 -12.44 5.67
CA LEU A 75 -9.89 -11.21 6.19
C LEU A 75 -11.03 -10.77 5.27
N ARG A 76 -10.86 -10.87 3.96
CA ARG A 76 -11.91 -10.57 2.98
C ARG A 76 -13.12 -11.47 3.18
N VAL A 77 -12.91 -12.79 3.30
CA VAL A 77 -14.00 -13.74 3.57
C VAL A 77 -14.71 -13.42 4.88
N ARG A 78 -13.97 -13.05 5.93
CA ARG A 78 -14.55 -12.63 7.22
C ARG A 78 -15.41 -11.36 7.08
N LEU A 79 -15.06 -10.47 6.16
CA LEU A 79 -15.83 -9.28 5.79
C LEU A 79 -16.94 -9.58 4.78
N LYS A 80 -17.27 -10.85 4.54
CA LYS A 80 -18.27 -11.31 3.56
C LYS A 80 -17.95 -10.84 2.14
N ARG A 81 -16.66 -10.73 1.81
CA ARG A 81 -16.15 -10.40 0.48
C ARG A 81 -15.54 -11.64 -0.16
N ASP A 82 -15.51 -11.64 -1.49
CA ASP A 82 -14.75 -12.65 -2.22
C ASP A 82 -13.26 -12.58 -1.87
N PRO A 83 -12.55 -13.72 -1.68
CA PRO A 83 -11.14 -13.74 -1.36
C PRO A 83 -10.27 -13.01 -2.40
N GLN A 84 -10.67 -13.01 -3.67
CA GLN A 84 -10.00 -12.30 -4.74
C GLN A 84 -10.69 -10.96 -5.05
N PRO A 85 -9.98 -9.82 -4.99
CA PRO A 85 -10.56 -8.52 -5.29
C PRO A 85 -10.88 -8.37 -6.78
N SER A 86 -11.98 -7.69 -7.10
CA SER A 86 -12.36 -7.29 -8.47
C SER A 86 -11.95 -5.86 -8.81
N ALA A 87 -11.67 -5.05 -7.79
CA ALA A 87 -11.27 -3.66 -7.94
C ALA A 87 -10.15 -3.30 -6.96
N GLY A 88 -9.37 -2.28 -7.31
CA GLY A 88 -8.27 -1.82 -6.48
C GLY A 88 -7.98 -0.33 -6.64
N VAL A 89 -7.18 0.19 -5.73
CA VAL A 89 -6.71 1.57 -5.73
C VAL A 89 -5.20 1.58 -5.87
N VAL A 90 -4.66 2.42 -6.74
CA VAL A 90 -3.21 2.62 -6.85
C VAL A 90 -2.85 4.01 -6.35
N ASP A 91 -1.87 4.05 -5.46
CA ASP A 91 -1.29 5.31 -4.97
C ASP A 91 0.23 5.27 -4.97
N SER A 92 0.84 6.47 -5.00
CA SER A 92 2.29 6.64 -4.92
C SER A 92 2.67 7.58 -3.79
N GLN A 93 3.64 7.18 -2.99
CA GLN A 93 4.21 8.01 -1.94
C GLN A 93 5.72 8.15 -2.11
N SER A 94 6.22 9.39 -2.08
CA SER A 94 7.65 9.67 -2.04
C SER A 94 8.10 9.88 -0.60
N VAL A 95 9.12 9.13 -0.18
CA VAL A 95 9.63 9.11 1.20
C VAL A 95 11.07 9.58 1.20
N LYS A 96 11.38 10.53 2.09
CA LYS A 96 12.77 10.98 2.33
C LYS A 96 13.62 9.81 2.81
N THR A 97 14.83 9.70 2.28
CA THR A 97 15.82 8.77 2.81
C THR A 97 16.75 9.50 3.78
N THR A 98 17.28 8.77 4.74
CA THR A 98 18.33 9.27 5.64
C THR A 98 19.64 9.57 4.90
N ALA A 99 20.61 10.17 5.57
CA ALA A 99 21.93 10.46 5.00
C ALA A 99 22.62 9.21 4.41
N VAL A 100 22.40 8.04 5.02
CA VAL A 100 22.92 6.72 4.60
C VAL A 100 21.98 6.05 3.59
N GLY A 101 21.40 6.78 2.67
CA GLY A 101 20.25 6.33 1.88
C GLY A 101 20.47 5.22 0.85
N GLY A 102 21.66 4.68 0.65
CA GLY A 102 21.95 3.59 -0.31
C GLY A 102 21.63 3.93 -1.77
N GLU A 103 21.65 2.90 -2.62
CA GLU A 103 21.30 2.97 -4.04
C GLU A 103 19.81 3.30 -4.25
N ASP A 104 19.42 3.59 -5.48
CA ASP A 104 18.03 3.93 -5.87
C ASP A 104 17.46 5.21 -5.25
N ARG A 105 18.30 6.20 -4.96
CA ARG A 105 17.84 7.54 -4.57
C ARG A 105 17.52 8.38 -5.80
N GLY A 106 16.53 9.26 -5.66
CA GLY A 106 16.21 10.23 -6.69
C GLY A 106 15.45 11.41 -6.13
N TYR A 107 15.14 12.37 -6.98
CA TYR A 107 14.37 13.56 -6.61
C TYR A 107 13.01 13.53 -7.29
N ASP A 108 11.95 13.64 -6.51
CA ASP A 108 10.59 13.85 -6.98
C ASP A 108 10.33 15.34 -7.09
N GLY A 109 10.34 15.87 -8.31
CA GLY A 109 10.15 17.30 -8.56
C GLY A 109 8.74 17.79 -8.18
N GLY A 110 7.72 16.95 -8.34
CA GLY A 110 6.34 17.30 -8.01
C GLY A 110 6.09 17.38 -6.50
N LYS A 111 6.68 16.48 -5.73
CA LYS A 111 6.54 16.43 -4.26
C LYS A 111 7.69 17.11 -3.53
N LYS A 112 8.73 17.57 -4.24
CA LYS A 112 9.96 18.19 -3.72
C LYS A 112 10.67 17.30 -2.66
N VAL A 113 10.68 15.98 -2.89
CA VAL A 113 11.26 14.99 -1.97
C VAL A 113 12.44 14.29 -2.61
N LYS A 114 13.61 14.30 -1.94
CA LYS A 114 14.77 13.49 -2.31
C LYS A 114 14.72 12.16 -1.55
N GLY A 115 14.57 11.05 -2.28
CA GLY A 115 14.45 9.75 -1.63
C GLY A 115 14.01 8.64 -2.56
N ARG A 116 13.11 7.80 -2.07
CA ARG A 116 12.51 6.68 -2.79
C ARG A 116 11.01 6.90 -2.94
N LYS A 117 10.46 6.33 -4.00
CA LYS A 117 9.01 6.31 -4.23
C LYS A 117 8.51 4.89 -4.07
N ARG A 118 7.41 4.74 -3.34
CA ARG A 118 6.68 3.48 -3.25
C ARG A 118 5.34 3.61 -3.96
N HIS A 119 5.03 2.65 -4.80
CA HIS A 119 3.70 2.46 -5.37
C HIS A 119 3.03 1.32 -4.65
N LEU A 120 1.77 1.50 -4.31
CA LEU A 120 0.94 0.50 -3.64
C LEU A 120 -0.29 0.25 -4.50
N LEU A 121 -0.62 -1.03 -4.67
CA LEU A 121 -1.92 -1.48 -5.12
C LEU A 121 -2.61 -2.08 -3.89
N VAL A 122 -3.76 -1.54 -3.53
CA VAL A 122 -4.61 -2.02 -2.44
C VAL A 122 -5.99 -2.38 -2.98
N ASP A 123 -6.72 -3.21 -2.27
CA ASP A 123 -8.12 -3.46 -2.58
C ASP A 123 -9.05 -2.40 -1.96
N THR A 124 -10.35 -2.55 -2.14
CA THR A 124 -11.38 -1.64 -1.60
C THR A 124 -11.48 -1.63 -0.08
N GLU A 125 -10.92 -2.63 0.59
CA GLU A 125 -10.83 -2.71 2.06
C GLU A 125 -9.48 -2.18 2.58
N GLY A 126 -8.60 -1.68 1.70
CA GLY A 126 -7.28 -1.18 2.04
C GLY A 126 -6.20 -2.27 2.21
N PHE A 127 -6.51 -3.53 1.90
CA PHE A 127 -5.50 -4.59 2.01
C PHE A 127 -4.50 -4.54 0.88
N VAL A 128 -3.21 -4.59 1.21
CA VAL A 128 -2.13 -4.51 0.22
C VAL A 128 -2.12 -5.75 -0.67
N LEU A 129 -2.27 -5.53 -1.96
CA LEU A 129 -2.16 -6.53 -3.02
C LEU A 129 -0.73 -6.62 -3.54
N LYS A 130 -0.13 -5.49 -3.85
CA LYS A 130 1.23 -5.40 -4.36
C LYS A 130 1.89 -4.07 -3.99
N ALA A 131 3.18 -4.12 -3.75
CA ALA A 131 4.00 -2.95 -3.49
C ALA A 131 5.25 -2.97 -4.37
N LYS A 132 5.69 -1.79 -4.83
CA LYS A 132 6.95 -1.61 -5.55
C LYS A 132 7.66 -0.36 -5.04
N VAL A 133 8.95 -0.51 -4.75
CA VAL A 133 9.80 0.61 -4.34
C VAL A 133 10.86 0.84 -5.40
N HIS A 134 11.09 2.10 -5.73
CA HIS A 134 12.11 2.52 -6.70
C HIS A 134 12.58 3.95 -6.39
N SER A 135 13.50 4.47 -7.19
CA SER A 135 13.99 5.85 -7.07
C SER A 135 12.83 6.85 -7.18
N ALA A 136 12.84 7.90 -6.36
CA ALA A 136 11.83 8.95 -6.40
C ALA A 136 11.80 9.73 -7.73
N LYS A 137 12.85 9.66 -8.56
CA LYS A 137 12.89 10.24 -9.90
C LYS A 137 11.95 9.61 -10.90
N VAL A 138 11.54 8.35 -10.65
CA VAL A 138 10.61 7.63 -11.54
C VAL A 138 9.24 8.29 -11.44
N MET A 139 8.68 8.65 -12.59
CA MET A 139 7.37 9.29 -12.63
C MET A 139 6.25 8.30 -12.28
N ASP A 140 5.13 8.81 -11.77
CA ASP A 140 4.03 7.96 -11.30
C ASP A 140 3.47 7.06 -12.42
N HIS A 141 3.35 7.60 -13.65
CA HIS A 141 2.88 6.86 -14.81
C HIS A 141 3.83 5.74 -15.30
N GLU A 142 5.12 5.83 -14.99
CA GLU A 142 6.08 4.75 -15.25
C GLU A 142 6.11 3.74 -14.09
N GLY A 143 6.00 4.23 -12.86
CA GLY A 143 5.99 3.38 -11.68
C GLY A 143 4.82 2.41 -11.65
N ILE A 144 3.64 2.82 -12.14
CA ILE A 144 2.47 1.96 -12.23
C ILE A 144 2.68 0.76 -13.16
N LYS A 145 3.37 0.94 -14.30
CA LYS A 145 3.69 -0.14 -15.23
C LYS A 145 4.51 -1.23 -14.55
N THR A 146 5.51 -0.81 -13.76
CA THR A 146 6.34 -1.73 -12.98
C THR A 146 5.55 -2.38 -11.84
N LEU A 147 4.65 -1.63 -11.17
CA LEU A 147 3.79 -2.17 -10.13
C LEU A 147 2.85 -3.25 -10.69
N LEU A 148 2.21 -2.99 -11.83
CA LEU A 148 1.19 -3.87 -12.40
C LEU A 148 1.77 -4.96 -13.30
N HIS A 149 3.08 -5.02 -13.48
CA HIS A 149 3.73 -6.11 -14.21
C HIS A 149 3.27 -7.47 -13.66
N ARG A 150 2.72 -8.35 -14.52
CA ARG A 150 2.13 -9.65 -14.18
C ARG A 150 1.00 -9.59 -13.13
N ALA A 151 0.31 -8.47 -13.01
CA ALA A 151 -0.79 -8.35 -12.04
C ALA A 151 -2.01 -9.17 -12.46
N GLN A 152 -2.28 -9.32 -13.75
CA GLN A 152 -3.37 -10.16 -14.28
C GLN A 152 -3.24 -11.63 -13.86
N GLU A 153 -2.04 -12.18 -13.91
CA GLU A 153 -1.77 -13.56 -13.50
C GLU A 153 -2.00 -13.73 -11.99
N ARG A 154 -1.62 -12.72 -11.20
CA ARG A 154 -1.67 -12.77 -9.75
C ARG A 154 -3.06 -12.46 -9.19
N PHE A 155 -3.83 -11.62 -9.87
CA PHE A 155 -5.17 -11.16 -9.48
C PHE A 155 -6.16 -11.34 -10.64
N PRO A 156 -6.58 -12.57 -10.94
CA PRO A 156 -7.34 -12.89 -12.15
C PRO A 156 -8.74 -12.26 -12.18
N ARG A 157 -9.29 -11.85 -11.02
CA ARG A 157 -10.59 -11.17 -10.92
C ARG A 157 -10.50 -9.65 -11.01
N LEU A 158 -9.30 -9.07 -10.88
CA LEU A 158 -9.13 -7.61 -10.91
C LEU A 158 -9.45 -7.07 -12.30
N ARG A 159 -10.39 -6.13 -12.37
CA ARG A 159 -10.89 -5.55 -13.63
C ARG A 159 -11.01 -4.03 -13.58
N HIS A 160 -10.92 -3.44 -12.40
CA HIS A 160 -11.14 -2.02 -12.20
C HIS A 160 -10.10 -1.40 -11.28
N LEU A 161 -9.62 -0.19 -11.63
CA LEU A 161 -8.68 0.56 -10.82
C LEU A 161 -9.11 2.01 -10.64
N TRP A 162 -9.01 2.50 -9.40
CA TRP A 162 -9.01 3.92 -9.10
C TRP A 162 -7.59 4.44 -9.05
N LEU A 163 -7.32 5.49 -9.83
CA LEU A 163 -6.02 6.13 -9.91
C LEU A 163 -6.14 7.62 -9.57
N ALA A 164 -5.10 8.20 -8.98
CA ALA A 164 -5.02 9.64 -8.79
C ALA A 164 -4.91 10.37 -10.14
N ALA A 165 -5.33 11.65 -10.20
CA ALA A 165 -5.30 12.46 -11.42
C ALA A 165 -3.91 12.57 -12.08
N GLY A 166 -2.82 12.37 -11.33
CA GLY A 166 -1.45 12.35 -11.86
C GLY A 166 -1.16 11.24 -12.87
N TYR A 167 -2.04 10.24 -12.98
CA TYR A 167 -1.94 9.15 -13.97
C TYR A 167 -2.67 9.44 -15.29
N ARG A 168 -3.34 10.61 -15.40
CA ARG A 168 -4.09 11.05 -16.59
C ARG A 168 -3.15 11.35 -17.76
N GLY A 169 -3.59 11.08 -18.98
CA GLY A 169 -2.98 11.47 -20.25
C GLY A 169 -2.71 10.30 -21.17
N GLU A 170 -2.64 10.61 -22.47
CA GLU A 170 -2.36 9.64 -23.52
C GLU A 170 -0.98 8.99 -23.32
N GLY A 171 -0.88 7.67 -23.46
CA GLY A 171 0.32 6.88 -23.18
C GLY A 171 0.74 6.80 -21.71
N LYS A 172 0.05 7.51 -20.80
CA LYS A 172 0.33 7.51 -19.37
C LYS A 172 -0.37 6.35 -18.64
N GLY A 173 -0.26 6.35 -17.32
CA GLY A 173 -0.64 5.21 -16.50
C GLY A 173 -2.07 4.71 -16.71
N ALA A 174 -3.07 5.58 -16.77
CA ALA A 174 -4.47 5.20 -16.98
C ALA A 174 -4.68 4.57 -18.37
N ASP A 175 -4.28 5.27 -19.42
CA ASP A 175 -4.39 4.82 -20.81
C ASP A 175 -3.63 3.49 -21.03
N TRP A 176 -2.44 3.36 -20.43
CA TRP A 176 -1.68 2.12 -20.49
C TRP A 176 -2.41 0.95 -19.82
N VAL A 177 -3.05 1.17 -18.66
CA VAL A 177 -3.81 0.14 -17.96
C VAL A 177 -4.98 -0.34 -18.82
N GLU A 178 -5.73 0.58 -19.42
CA GLU A 178 -6.87 0.24 -20.27
C GLU A 178 -6.44 -0.51 -21.53
N LYS A 179 -5.43 -0.01 -22.24
CA LYS A 179 -4.96 -0.61 -23.51
C LYS A 179 -4.20 -1.93 -23.32
N THR A 180 -3.41 -2.05 -22.24
CA THR A 180 -2.51 -3.21 -22.06
C THR A 180 -3.15 -4.30 -21.20
N LEU A 181 -3.87 -3.91 -20.13
CA LEU A 181 -4.47 -4.86 -19.19
C LEU A 181 -5.96 -5.09 -19.46
N GLY A 182 -6.61 -4.24 -20.27
CA GLY A 182 -8.05 -4.31 -20.51
C GLY A 182 -8.89 -4.05 -19.27
N TRP A 183 -8.33 -3.34 -18.27
CA TRP A 183 -9.04 -3.00 -17.04
C TRP A 183 -9.62 -1.59 -17.15
N SER A 184 -10.81 -1.38 -16.62
CA SER A 184 -11.41 -0.04 -16.54
C SER A 184 -10.68 0.80 -15.49
N VAL A 185 -10.61 2.11 -15.73
CA VAL A 185 -9.92 3.06 -14.86
C VAL A 185 -10.81 4.25 -14.57
N ASP A 186 -10.98 4.57 -13.29
CA ASP A 186 -11.54 5.83 -12.83
C ASP A 186 -10.44 6.72 -12.26
N LEU A 187 -10.38 7.96 -12.74
CA LEU A 187 -9.45 8.96 -12.24
C LEU A 187 -10.10 9.75 -11.10
N VAL A 188 -9.57 9.56 -9.89
CA VAL A 188 -10.02 10.26 -8.70
C VAL A 188 -9.33 11.62 -8.63
N GLU A 189 -10.10 12.68 -8.71
CA GLU A 189 -9.62 14.04 -8.48
C GLU A 189 -9.62 14.34 -6.97
N ARG A 190 -8.62 15.10 -6.53
CA ARG A 190 -8.68 15.64 -5.17
C ARG A 190 -9.91 16.53 -5.07
N PRO A 191 -10.72 16.38 -4.01
CA PRO A 191 -11.79 17.34 -3.78
C PRO A 191 -11.17 18.75 -3.80
N ARG A 192 -11.80 19.67 -4.49
CA ARG A 192 -11.42 21.09 -4.43
C ARG A 192 -11.36 21.46 -2.94
N LYS A 193 -10.39 22.31 -2.56
CA LYS A 193 -10.36 22.83 -1.18
C LYS A 193 -11.78 23.24 -0.83
N PRO A 194 -12.28 22.86 0.35
CA PRO A 194 -13.60 23.31 0.76
C PRO A 194 -13.64 24.82 0.59
N ALA A 195 -14.74 25.32 0.09
CA ALA A 195 -14.91 26.77 -0.04
C ALA A 195 -14.62 27.42 1.33
N PRO A 196 -14.05 28.63 1.37
CA PRO A 196 -13.86 29.34 2.62
C PRO A 196 -15.16 29.30 3.46
N GLN A 197 -15.02 29.21 4.75
CA GLN A 197 -16.19 29.03 5.67
C GLN A 197 -17.26 30.10 5.43
N GLU A 198 -16.84 31.33 5.14
CA GLU A 198 -17.72 32.46 4.78
C GLU A 198 -18.59 32.18 3.56
N VAL A 199 -18.04 31.49 2.55
CA VAL A 199 -18.76 31.12 1.32
C VAL A 199 -19.75 30.00 1.60
N LEU A 200 -19.35 29.02 2.43
CA LEU A 200 -20.23 27.91 2.84
C LEU A 200 -21.43 28.43 3.66
N GLU A 201 -21.18 29.37 4.57
CA GLU A 201 -22.22 30.03 5.36
C GLU A 201 -23.14 30.92 4.50
N ALA A 202 -22.60 31.58 3.49
CA ALA A 202 -23.39 32.36 2.54
C ALA A 202 -24.34 31.45 1.73
N TRP A 203 -23.83 30.33 1.21
CA TRP A 203 -24.64 29.34 0.51
C TRP A 203 -25.71 28.71 1.43
N ALA A 204 -25.34 28.37 2.68
CA ALA A 204 -26.29 27.85 3.66
C ALA A 204 -27.46 28.80 3.92
N ARG A 205 -27.16 30.10 4.02
CA ARG A 205 -28.19 31.16 4.20
C ARG A 205 -29.11 31.29 2.97
N GLU A 206 -28.56 31.15 1.78
CA GLU A 206 -29.31 31.22 0.53
C GLU A 206 -30.23 30.01 0.36
N TRP A 207 -29.72 28.81 0.60
CA TRP A 207 -30.51 27.58 0.53
C TRP A 207 -31.56 27.45 1.63
N ALA A 208 -31.28 28.00 2.82
CA ALA A 208 -32.28 28.08 3.88
C ALA A 208 -33.50 28.94 3.51
N LYS A 209 -33.30 29.99 2.66
CA LYS A 209 -34.41 30.79 2.12
C LYS A 209 -35.29 30.01 1.14
N GLU A 210 -34.71 29.01 0.48
CA GLU A 210 -35.42 28.12 -0.46
C GLU A 210 -36.01 26.88 0.23
N GLY A 211 -35.94 26.80 1.56
CA GLY A 211 -36.48 25.67 2.36
C GLY A 211 -35.64 24.39 2.26
N VAL A 212 -34.42 24.45 1.73
CA VAL A 212 -33.53 23.31 1.63
C VAL A 212 -32.72 23.17 2.91
N VAL A 213 -32.98 22.09 3.67
CA VAL A 213 -32.15 21.72 4.83
C VAL A 213 -30.93 20.96 4.33
N VAL A 214 -29.77 21.58 4.42
CA VAL A 214 -28.51 20.99 3.97
C VAL A 214 -27.90 20.14 5.10
N ASP A 215 -27.88 18.83 4.91
CA ASP A 215 -27.14 17.92 5.77
C ASP A 215 -25.65 17.89 5.36
N TRP A 216 -24.85 18.70 6.02
CA TRP A 216 -23.41 18.86 5.77
C TRP A 216 -22.63 17.54 5.91
N GLN A 217 -23.12 16.57 6.69
CA GLN A 217 -22.47 15.28 6.86
C GLN A 217 -22.61 14.41 5.61
N LYS A 218 -23.63 14.62 4.80
CA LYS A 218 -23.84 13.93 3.52
C LYS A 218 -23.17 14.61 2.34
N LEU A 219 -22.91 15.92 2.42
CA LEU A 219 -22.25 16.72 1.37
C LEU A 219 -20.73 16.74 1.49
N LEU A 220 -20.20 16.55 2.68
CA LEU A 220 -18.77 16.24 2.82
C LEU A 220 -18.60 14.85 2.20
N PRO A 221 -17.73 14.72 1.17
CA PRO A 221 -17.36 13.39 0.69
C PRO A 221 -16.97 12.59 1.94
N PRO A 222 -17.42 11.34 2.06
CA PRO A 222 -17.06 10.51 3.21
C PRO A 222 -15.57 10.72 3.38
N LYS A 223 -15.12 11.08 4.60
CA LYS A 223 -13.69 11.27 4.93
C LYS A 223 -13.04 9.99 4.51
N ALA A 224 -12.81 9.96 3.22
CA ALA A 224 -12.60 8.80 2.45
C ALA A 224 -11.33 8.21 2.97
N LEU A 225 -11.33 6.98 3.13
CA LEU A 225 -10.27 5.99 2.92
C LEU A 225 -8.82 6.51 2.68
N TRP A 226 -8.66 7.75 2.32
CA TRP A 226 -7.38 8.42 2.04
C TRP A 226 -6.68 9.00 3.28
N CYS A 227 -7.39 9.40 4.34
CA CYS A 227 -6.75 9.92 5.55
C CYS A 227 -6.17 8.82 6.45
N CYS A 228 -6.68 7.60 6.40
CA CYS A 228 -6.15 6.51 7.22
C CYS A 228 -4.89 5.85 6.66
N LEU A 229 -4.54 6.10 5.39
CA LEU A 229 -3.33 5.54 4.76
C LEU A 229 -2.13 6.50 4.74
N VAL A 230 -2.32 7.77 5.06
CA VAL A 230 -1.28 8.82 4.92
C VAL A 230 -1.04 9.62 6.21
N GLY A 231 -1.82 9.38 7.25
CA GLY A 231 -1.69 10.06 8.54
C GLY A 231 -1.23 9.11 9.64
N GLY A 232 0.08 8.94 9.75
CA GLY A 232 0.80 8.27 10.82
C GLY A 232 2.27 8.60 10.68
#